data_87c14d730b5ad2a6a2469416c9f73c7e
#
_entry.id   87c14d730b5ad2a6a2469416c9f73c7e
#
_cell.length_a   1.000
_cell.length_b   1.000
_cell.length_c   1.000
_cell.angle_alpha   90.00
_cell.angle_beta   90.00
_cell.angle_gamma   90.00
#
_symmetry.space_group_name_H-M   'P 1'
#
loop_
_entity.id
_entity.type
_entity.pdbx_description
1 polymer ?
#
loop_
_entity_poly.entity_id
_entity_poly.type
_entity_poly.pdbx_seq_one_letter_code
_entity_poly.pdbx_strand_id
1 'polypeptide(L)'
;ADASESTELYVPPQTPWGEPDLQGIWTADAAHGIPLQRGIDVAGTDELTPEEAAARRERGTLNSIWGYDREWRDTTLGYVKSAPSTQVAMVIDPPNGQLPETTAAYKEVVANRAPRIPPQRARTPVDLGTYVRCITRGPVGMMMPSIYNNGLQIIQSPGNVAIQKEMIHETRIISTEPREGFGEELKTWLGDSHGRWEGNTLVVEVRNLNGRTSYLGSSEEMKLTQRFTRTGPNTMEYQFIIDDPAVWTEPWTGMFTFVKDDSQYELVEYACHEGNYGMTNTLSAARAIDAREAEAAAND
;
A
#
# COMPACT_ATOMS: atom_id res chain seq x y z
N ALA A 1 12.73 43.04 0.94
CA ALA A 1 13.38 42.27 1.99
C ALA A 1 12.89 40.84 1.84
N ASP A 2 13.69 40.04 1.13
CA ASP A 2 13.49 38.62 0.94
C ASP A 2 13.72 37.91 2.30
N ALA A 3 12.64 37.39 2.87
CA ALA A 3 12.73 36.43 3.94
C ALA A 3 12.71 35.06 3.28
N SER A 4 13.87 34.54 2.89
CA SER A 4 14.04 33.13 2.65
C SER A 4 13.93 32.44 4.03
N GLU A 5 12.74 31.96 4.38
CA GLU A 5 12.62 30.99 5.47
C GLU A 5 13.44 29.75 5.07
N SER A 6 14.60 29.63 5.66
CA SER A 6 15.32 28.36 5.67
C SER A 6 14.44 27.39 6.46
N THR A 7 13.72 26.51 5.78
CA THR A 7 13.04 25.39 6.40
C THR A 7 14.13 24.52 7.03
N GLU A 8 14.35 24.72 8.31
CA GLU A 8 15.28 23.91 9.08
C GLU A 8 14.78 22.47 9.03
N LEU A 9 15.57 21.56 8.44
CA LEU A 9 15.20 20.15 8.30
C LEU A 9 14.96 19.57 9.70
N TYR A 10 13.80 18.98 9.90
CA TYR A 10 13.46 18.33 11.17
C TYR A 10 14.50 17.25 11.50
N VAL A 11 15.05 17.31 12.70
CA VAL A 11 15.98 16.31 13.22
C VAL A 11 15.19 15.40 14.17
N PRO A 12 14.96 14.12 13.80
CA PRO A 12 14.23 13.18 14.64
C PRO A 12 15.02 12.87 15.94
N PRO A 13 14.33 12.51 17.03
CA PRO A 13 14.97 11.90 18.19
C PRO A 13 15.82 10.69 17.75
N GLN A 14 16.81 10.36 18.55
CA GLN A 14 17.62 9.16 18.33
C GLN A 14 17.24 8.07 19.32
N THR A 15 17.34 6.84 18.86
CA THR A 15 17.30 5.67 19.72
C THR A 15 18.50 5.63 20.67
N PRO A 16 18.48 4.86 21.76
CA PRO A 16 19.62 4.72 22.67
C PRO A 16 20.92 4.24 22.02
N TRP A 17 20.83 3.61 20.84
CA TRP A 17 21.98 3.14 20.05
C TRP A 17 22.33 4.05 18.87
N GLY A 18 21.72 5.25 18.77
CA GLY A 18 22.15 6.33 17.89
C GLY A 18 21.53 6.35 16.50
N GLU A 19 20.54 5.52 16.20
CA GLU A 19 19.77 5.58 14.95
C GLU A 19 18.60 6.57 15.07
N PRO A 20 18.13 7.18 13.96
CA PRO A 20 16.91 7.97 13.99
C PRO A 20 15.72 7.16 14.51
N ASP A 21 14.95 7.72 15.43
CA ASP A 21 13.81 7.03 16.05
C ASP A 21 12.54 7.15 15.16
N LEU A 22 12.16 6.05 14.53
CA LEU A 22 10.92 5.91 13.79
C LEU A 22 9.85 5.15 14.57
N GLN A 23 10.11 4.73 15.82
CA GLN A 23 9.21 3.90 16.60
C GLN A 23 7.88 4.57 16.87
N GLY A 24 6.86 3.75 17.00
CA GLY A 24 5.50 4.16 17.38
C GLY A 24 4.45 3.62 16.44
N ILE A 25 3.22 4.08 16.65
CA ILE A 25 2.08 3.75 15.81
C ILE A 25 1.86 4.88 14.81
N TRP A 26 1.88 4.53 13.56
CA TRP A 26 1.67 5.41 12.42
C TRP A 26 0.41 5.00 11.66
N THR A 27 -0.24 5.95 11.01
CA THR A 27 -1.40 5.67 10.18
C THR A 27 -1.30 6.35 8.81
N ALA A 28 -1.79 5.68 7.78
CA ALA A 28 -1.91 6.23 6.43
C ALA A 28 -3.24 6.96 6.19
N ASP A 29 -4.03 7.24 7.23
CA ASP A 29 -5.37 7.83 7.11
C ASP A 29 -5.38 9.18 6.39
N ALA A 30 -4.37 10.02 6.61
CA ALA A 30 -4.25 11.30 5.93
C ALA A 30 -4.12 11.15 4.40
N ALA A 31 -3.51 10.05 3.95
CA ALA A 31 -3.30 9.76 2.54
C ALA A 31 -4.48 9.06 1.86
N HIS A 32 -5.53 8.67 2.64
CA HIS A 32 -6.71 8.04 2.05
C HIS A 32 -7.41 8.98 1.06
N GLY A 33 -7.68 8.44 -0.13
CA GLY A 33 -8.29 9.20 -1.24
C GLY A 33 -7.28 9.91 -2.14
N ILE A 34 -5.98 9.94 -1.85
CA ILE A 34 -4.98 10.43 -2.81
C ILE A 34 -4.96 9.45 -3.99
N PRO A 35 -5.19 9.91 -5.23
CA PRO A 35 -5.08 9.06 -6.40
C PRO A 35 -3.62 8.68 -6.66
N LEU A 36 -3.39 7.50 -7.27
CA LEU A 36 -2.03 7.10 -7.63
C LEU A 36 -1.44 8.07 -8.66
N GLN A 37 -2.18 8.39 -9.71
CA GLN A 37 -1.76 9.28 -10.77
C GLN A 37 -2.52 10.61 -10.71
N ARG A 38 -1.89 11.68 -11.20
CA ARG A 38 -2.50 13.01 -11.29
C ARG A 38 -3.70 13.00 -12.25
N GLY A 39 -4.84 13.46 -11.79
CA GLY A 39 -6.02 13.64 -12.63
C GLY A 39 -5.85 14.78 -13.63
N ILE A 40 -6.59 14.72 -14.74
CA ILE A 40 -6.59 15.78 -15.77
C ILE A 40 -7.14 17.09 -15.21
N ASP A 41 -8.12 17.01 -14.34
CA ASP A 41 -8.79 18.12 -13.65
C ASP A 41 -7.89 18.93 -12.72
N VAL A 42 -6.76 18.34 -12.30
CA VAL A 42 -5.76 18.97 -11.43
C VAL A 42 -4.39 19.11 -12.10
N ALA A 43 -4.36 19.05 -13.44
CA ALA A 43 -3.14 19.27 -14.21
C ALA A 43 -2.59 20.68 -13.95
N GLY A 44 -1.30 20.76 -13.53
CA GLY A 44 -0.65 22.01 -13.19
C GLY A 44 -0.94 22.55 -11.78
N THR A 45 -1.70 21.82 -10.96
CA THR A 45 -1.90 22.13 -9.55
C THR A 45 -0.87 21.34 -8.71
N ASP A 46 -0.11 22.02 -7.85
CA ASP A 46 0.88 21.36 -7.01
C ASP A 46 0.26 20.83 -5.71
N GLU A 47 -0.66 21.56 -5.12
CA GLU A 47 -1.41 21.16 -3.92
C GLU A 47 -2.89 21.51 -4.05
N LEU A 48 -3.75 20.73 -3.42
CA LEU A 48 -5.17 21.03 -3.25
C LEU A 48 -5.37 21.98 -2.06
N THR A 49 -6.48 22.73 -2.07
CA THR A 49 -6.94 23.38 -0.84
C THR A 49 -7.40 22.33 0.19
N PRO A 50 -7.44 22.67 1.49
CA PRO A 50 -7.97 21.76 2.51
C PRO A 50 -9.40 21.30 2.22
N GLU A 51 -10.24 22.15 1.68
CA GLU A 51 -11.65 21.86 1.31
C GLU A 51 -11.72 20.87 0.14
N GLU A 52 -10.90 21.05 -0.89
CA GLU A 52 -10.81 20.13 -2.02
C GLU A 52 -10.28 18.77 -1.58
N ALA A 53 -9.26 18.75 -0.70
CA ALA A 53 -8.72 17.53 -0.15
C ALA A 53 -9.76 16.76 0.70
N ALA A 54 -10.55 17.47 1.52
CA ALA A 54 -11.64 16.89 2.30
C ALA A 54 -12.72 16.29 1.38
N ALA A 55 -13.17 17.03 0.39
CA ALA A 55 -14.16 16.56 -0.58
C ALA A 55 -13.65 15.36 -1.40
N ARG A 56 -12.38 15.34 -1.76
CA ARG A 56 -11.75 14.20 -2.45
C ARG A 56 -11.74 12.95 -1.55
N ARG A 57 -11.33 13.10 -0.28
CA ARG A 57 -11.32 11.98 0.67
C ARG A 57 -12.72 11.42 0.88
N GLU A 58 -13.71 12.26 1.08
CA GLU A 58 -15.11 11.84 1.24
C GLU A 58 -15.58 11.04 0.02
N ARG A 59 -15.39 11.55 -1.20
CA ARG A 59 -15.73 10.82 -2.43
C ARG A 59 -15.00 9.48 -2.54
N GLY A 60 -13.70 9.47 -2.23
CA GLY A 60 -12.88 8.24 -2.24
C GLY A 60 -13.40 7.20 -1.25
N THR A 61 -13.73 7.62 -0.04
CA THR A 61 -14.30 6.75 0.98
C THR A 61 -15.66 6.22 0.54
N LEU A 62 -16.58 7.07 0.12
CA LEU A 62 -17.92 6.67 -0.33
C LEU A 62 -17.87 5.68 -1.51
N ASN A 63 -16.97 5.89 -2.46
CA ASN A 63 -16.77 4.98 -3.57
C ASN A 63 -16.21 3.62 -3.12
N SER A 64 -15.32 3.61 -2.14
CA SER A 64 -14.69 2.39 -1.62
C SER A 64 -15.64 1.54 -0.79
N ILE A 65 -16.58 2.16 -0.10
CA ILE A 65 -17.57 1.50 0.76
C ILE A 65 -18.96 1.39 0.12
N TRP A 66 -19.02 1.62 -1.18
CA TRP A 66 -20.26 1.45 -1.94
C TRP A 66 -20.77 0.00 -1.82
N GLY A 67 -22.00 -0.16 -1.43
CA GLY A 67 -22.59 -1.48 -1.17
C GLY A 67 -22.63 -1.91 0.30
N TYR A 68 -21.93 -1.21 1.18
CA TYR A 68 -22.11 -1.37 2.63
C TYR A 68 -23.36 -0.58 3.11
N ASP A 69 -23.92 -1.00 4.24
CA ASP A 69 -25.04 -0.27 4.83
C ASP A 69 -24.63 1.13 5.34
N ARG A 70 -25.64 1.96 5.59
CA ARG A 70 -25.42 3.36 5.97
C ARG A 70 -24.69 3.48 7.29
N GLU A 71 -25.08 2.67 8.29
CA GLU A 71 -24.50 2.73 9.63
C GLU A 71 -23.00 2.43 9.58
N TRP A 72 -22.60 1.40 8.83
CA TRP A 72 -21.19 1.06 8.65
C TRP A 72 -20.41 2.17 7.92
N ARG A 73 -21.01 2.77 6.90
CA ARG A 73 -20.39 3.89 6.17
C ARG A 73 -20.17 5.11 7.05
N ASP A 74 -21.19 5.48 7.85
CA ASP A 74 -21.12 6.64 8.75
C ASP A 74 -20.06 6.40 9.84
N THR A 75 -19.97 5.18 10.37
CA THR A 75 -18.94 4.77 11.33
C THR A 75 -17.55 4.85 10.71
N THR A 76 -17.36 4.32 9.50
CA THR A 76 -16.06 4.34 8.82
C THR A 76 -15.58 5.76 8.54
N LEU A 77 -16.46 6.65 8.10
CA LEU A 77 -16.13 8.07 7.89
C LEU A 77 -15.73 8.77 9.20
N GLY A 78 -16.29 8.35 10.34
CA GLY A 78 -15.98 8.88 11.65
C GLY A 78 -14.65 8.40 12.24
N TYR A 79 -14.08 7.31 11.75
CA TYR A 79 -12.80 6.78 12.26
C TYR A 79 -11.58 7.59 11.83
N VAL A 80 -11.62 8.22 10.67
CA VAL A 80 -10.49 8.97 10.12
C VAL A 80 -10.44 10.35 10.76
N LYS A 81 -9.59 10.51 11.77
CA LYS A 81 -9.47 11.77 12.56
C LYS A 81 -8.40 12.73 12.02
N SER A 82 -7.42 12.23 11.25
CA SER A 82 -6.38 13.06 10.68
C SER A 82 -6.92 13.97 9.57
N ALA A 83 -6.37 15.17 9.45
CA ALA A 83 -6.66 16.03 8.30
C ALA A 83 -6.28 15.31 6.99
N PRO A 84 -7.07 15.47 5.92
CA PRO A 84 -6.72 14.90 4.62
C PRO A 84 -5.48 15.58 4.05
N SER A 85 -4.62 14.81 3.39
CA SER A 85 -3.47 15.37 2.68
C SER A 85 -3.90 16.24 1.52
N THR A 86 -3.23 17.37 1.32
CA THR A 86 -3.41 18.26 0.17
C THR A 86 -2.68 17.79 -1.08
N GLN A 87 -1.86 16.76 -0.96
CA GLN A 87 -1.09 16.16 -2.05
C GLN A 87 -2.01 15.75 -3.20
N VAL A 88 -1.65 16.12 -4.44
CA VAL A 88 -2.50 15.94 -5.63
C VAL A 88 -2.54 14.50 -6.12
N ALA A 89 -1.40 13.81 -6.10
CA ALA A 89 -1.24 12.42 -6.52
C ALA A 89 -0.07 11.76 -5.79
N MET A 90 -0.05 10.43 -5.77
CA MET A 90 1.08 9.71 -5.14
C MET A 90 2.31 9.67 -6.03
N VAL A 91 2.16 9.54 -7.36
CA VAL A 91 3.31 9.54 -8.29
C VAL A 91 3.93 10.94 -8.30
N ILE A 92 5.21 11.01 -7.94
CA ILE A 92 6.02 12.21 -7.90
C ILE A 92 7.15 12.20 -8.94
N ASP A 93 7.52 11.01 -9.40
CA ASP A 93 8.48 10.81 -10.48
C ASP A 93 7.97 9.66 -11.39
N PRO A 94 7.73 9.92 -12.67
CA PRO A 94 7.96 11.16 -13.43
C PRO A 94 7.19 12.39 -12.92
N PRO A 95 7.74 13.62 -13.11
CA PRO A 95 7.20 14.85 -12.50
C PRO A 95 5.82 15.26 -13.04
N ASN A 96 5.37 14.68 -14.15
CA ASN A 96 4.00 14.87 -14.64
C ASN A 96 2.94 14.17 -13.78
N GLY A 97 3.37 13.36 -12.80
CA GLY A 97 2.49 12.60 -11.91
C GLY A 97 1.79 11.42 -12.58
N GLN A 98 2.32 10.93 -13.72
CA GLN A 98 1.81 9.78 -14.44
C GLN A 98 2.76 8.59 -14.31
N LEU A 99 2.19 7.39 -14.35
CA LEU A 99 3.01 6.19 -14.47
C LEU A 99 3.69 6.14 -15.84
N PRO A 100 4.92 5.60 -15.92
CA PRO A 100 5.56 5.34 -17.19
C PRO A 100 4.74 4.41 -18.08
N GLU A 101 5.04 4.39 -19.36
CA GLU A 101 4.45 3.39 -20.24
C GLU A 101 4.92 1.99 -19.87
N THR A 102 4.04 1.02 -20.08
CA THR A 102 4.44 -0.39 -19.97
C THR A 102 5.21 -0.83 -21.23
N THR A 103 6.14 -1.77 -21.03
CA THR A 103 6.95 -2.33 -22.10
C THR A 103 6.07 -3.04 -23.16
N ALA A 104 6.57 -3.16 -24.38
CA ALA A 104 5.88 -3.90 -25.44
C ALA A 104 5.71 -5.39 -25.06
N ALA A 105 6.72 -5.99 -24.44
CA ALA A 105 6.65 -7.36 -23.95
C ALA A 105 5.55 -7.56 -22.90
N TYR A 106 5.42 -6.62 -21.95
CA TYR A 106 4.35 -6.69 -20.95
C TYR A 106 2.97 -6.51 -21.57
N LYS A 107 2.82 -5.57 -22.53
CA LYS A 107 1.56 -5.39 -23.29
C LYS A 107 1.14 -6.70 -23.98
N GLU A 108 2.09 -7.43 -24.54
CA GLU A 108 1.84 -8.75 -25.16
C GLU A 108 1.43 -9.80 -24.11
N VAL A 109 2.12 -9.86 -22.98
CA VAL A 109 1.76 -10.77 -21.87
C VAL A 109 0.34 -10.49 -21.38
N VAL A 110 -0.03 -9.21 -21.22
CA VAL A 110 -1.38 -8.81 -20.79
C VAL A 110 -2.43 -9.19 -21.83
N ALA A 111 -2.16 -8.95 -23.11
CA ALA A 111 -3.08 -9.30 -24.21
C ALA A 111 -3.34 -10.80 -24.32
N ASN A 112 -2.32 -11.61 -24.02
CA ASN A 112 -2.40 -13.08 -24.06
C ASN A 112 -2.80 -13.71 -22.71
N ARG A 113 -2.94 -12.92 -21.64
CA ARG A 113 -3.32 -13.42 -20.33
C ARG A 113 -4.76 -13.94 -20.38
N ALA A 114 -4.99 -15.13 -19.81
CA ALA A 114 -6.34 -15.62 -19.58
C ALA A 114 -7.16 -14.53 -18.81
N PRO A 115 -8.42 -14.32 -19.18
CA PRO A 115 -9.28 -13.38 -18.48
C PRO A 115 -9.27 -13.65 -16.98
N ARG A 116 -9.15 -12.59 -16.18
CA ARG A 116 -9.23 -12.74 -14.73
C ARG A 116 -10.59 -13.33 -14.39
N ILE A 117 -10.58 -14.42 -13.62
CA ILE A 117 -11.82 -15.01 -13.12
C ILE A 117 -12.47 -13.98 -12.20
N PRO A 118 -13.66 -13.47 -12.52
CA PRO A 118 -14.35 -12.55 -11.62
C PRO A 118 -14.81 -13.30 -10.37
N PRO A 119 -14.89 -12.64 -9.20
CA PRO A 119 -15.23 -13.33 -7.93
C PRO A 119 -16.48 -14.20 -8.01
N GLN A 120 -17.50 -13.76 -8.73
CA GLN A 120 -18.75 -14.50 -8.93
C GLN A 120 -18.61 -15.77 -9.79
N ARG A 121 -17.44 -16.00 -10.38
CA ARG A 121 -17.09 -17.21 -11.14
C ARG A 121 -15.97 -18.01 -10.49
N ALA A 122 -15.49 -17.57 -9.33
CA ALA A 122 -14.44 -18.28 -8.61
C ALA A 122 -14.95 -19.64 -8.13
N ARG A 123 -14.21 -20.70 -8.45
CA ARG A 123 -14.59 -22.09 -8.10
C ARG A 123 -13.78 -22.61 -6.92
N THR A 124 -12.60 -22.08 -6.74
CA THR A 124 -11.67 -22.44 -5.68
C THR A 124 -11.14 -21.21 -4.98
N PRO A 125 -10.62 -21.30 -3.76
CA PRO A 125 -9.95 -20.19 -3.11
C PRO A 125 -8.78 -19.61 -3.92
N VAL A 126 -8.12 -20.42 -4.76
CA VAL A 126 -6.96 -19.98 -5.56
C VAL A 126 -7.36 -18.98 -6.65
N ASP A 127 -8.63 -18.99 -7.08
CA ASP A 127 -9.16 -18.02 -8.04
C ASP A 127 -9.33 -16.62 -7.45
N LEU A 128 -9.28 -16.51 -6.11
CA LEU A 128 -9.37 -15.26 -5.37
C LEU A 128 -7.99 -14.69 -5.09
N GLY A 129 -7.89 -13.35 -5.00
CA GLY A 129 -6.64 -12.67 -4.72
C GLY A 129 -6.07 -13.01 -3.33
N THR A 130 -4.76 -12.80 -3.15
CA THR A 130 -4.03 -13.07 -1.91
C THR A 130 -4.59 -12.31 -0.71
N TYR A 131 -5.10 -11.10 -0.93
CA TYR A 131 -5.75 -10.29 0.11
C TYR A 131 -7.02 -10.95 0.65
N VAL A 132 -7.94 -11.39 -0.23
CA VAL A 132 -9.19 -12.08 0.16
C VAL A 132 -8.91 -13.39 0.89
N ARG A 133 -7.77 -14.00 0.58
CA ARG A 133 -7.31 -15.25 1.20
C ARG A 133 -6.51 -15.03 2.48
N CYS A 134 -6.42 -13.80 2.99
CA CYS A 134 -5.65 -13.47 4.18
C CYS A 134 -4.17 -13.86 4.11
N ILE A 135 -3.56 -13.84 2.94
CA ILE A 135 -2.15 -14.23 2.76
C ILE A 135 -1.26 -13.00 2.90
N THR A 136 -1.45 -12.00 2.03
CA THR A 136 -0.63 -10.79 2.01
C THR A 136 -1.19 -9.75 1.05
N ARG A 137 -0.79 -8.50 1.25
CA ARG A 137 -0.95 -7.40 0.28
C ARG A 137 0.35 -7.09 -0.47
N GLY A 138 1.43 -7.79 -0.14
CA GLY A 138 2.78 -7.53 -0.65
C GLY A 138 3.44 -6.29 -0.06
N PRO A 139 4.75 -6.09 -0.30
CA PRO A 139 5.55 -5.08 0.40
C PRO A 139 5.15 -3.64 0.08
N VAL A 140 4.55 -3.37 -1.08
CA VAL A 140 3.97 -2.06 -1.43
C VAL A 140 2.53 -1.97 -0.94
N GLY A 141 1.71 -2.98 -1.25
CA GLY A 141 0.29 -2.97 -0.94
C GLY A 141 -0.01 -2.88 0.56
N MET A 142 0.85 -3.45 1.43
CA MET A 142 0.69 -3.35 2.88
C MET A 142 0.87 -1.91 3.38
N MET A 143 1.63 -1.08 2.67
CA MET A 143 1.87 0.31 3.05
C MET A 143 0.76 1.26 2.56
N MET A 144 0.02 0.87 1.51
CA MET A 144 -0.97 1.72 0.87
C MET A 144 -2.16 2.02 1.78
N PRO A 145 -2.69 3.26 1.73
CA PRO A 145 -3.87 3.64 2.50
C PRO A 145 -5.10 2.83 2.08
N SER A 146 -5.95 2.55 3.05
CA SER A 146 -7.22 1.85 2.90
C SER A 146 -8.32 2.61 3.60
N ILE A 147 -9.57 2.14 3.52
CA ILE A 147 -10.72 2.76 4.20
C ILE A 147 -10.75 2.46 5.70
N TYR A 148 -9.99 1.48 6.17
CA TYR A 148 -9.88 1.09 7.59
C TYR A 148 -8.58 0.33 7.84
N ASN A 149 -8.23 0.13 9.11
CA ASN A 149 -7.05 -0.62 9.59
C ASN A 149 -5.75 -0.16 8.93
N ASN A 150 -5.53 1.16 8.92
CA ASN A 150 -4.34 1.78 8.34
C ASN A 150 -3.14 1.81 9.29
N GLY A 151 -3.29 1.28 10.50
CA GLY A 151 -2.25 1.25 11.51
C GLY A 151 -1.00 0.53 11.05
N LEU A 152 0.14 1.12 11.40
CA LEU A 152 1.47 0.62 11.12
C LEU A 152 2.31 0.81 12.37
N GLN A 153 2.75 -0.28 13.00
CA GLN A 153 3.67 -0.21 14.11
C GLN A 153 5.11 -0.40 13.63
N ILE A 154 5.98 0.54 14.01
CA ILE A 154 7.42 0.42 13.80
C ILE A 154 8.08 0.16 15.15
N ILE A 155 8.88 -0.89 15.21
CA ILE A 155 9.68 -1.31 16.36
C ILE A 155 11.13 -1.38 15.89
N GLN A 156 12.05 -0.80 16.66
CA GLN A 156 13.48 -0.84 16.37
C GLN A 156 14.24 -1.56 17.47
N SER A 157 15.26 -2.27 17.07
CA SER A 157 16.31 -2.79 17.93
C SER A 157 17.65 -2.60 17.22
N PRO A 158 18.80 -2.68 17.91
CA PRO A 158 20.09 -2.60 17.22
C PRO A 158 20.13 -3.58 16.04
N GLY A 159 20.43 -3.05 14.84
CA GLY A 159 20.56 -3.81 13.61
C GLY A 159 19.26 -4.30 12.97
N ASN A 160 18.08 -3.98 13.52
CA ASN A 160 16.81 -4.42 12.94
C ASN A 160 15.68 -3.41 13.11
N VAL A 161 14.82 -3.35 12.10
CA VAL A 161 13.54 -2.63 12.14
C VAL A 161 12.42 -3.61 11.80
N ALA A 162 11.42 -3.72 12.67
CA ALA A 162 10.20 -4.47 12.41
C ALA A 162 9.09 -3.51 12.02
N ILE A 163 8.41 -3.79 10.93
CA ILE A 163 7.21 -3.08 10.47
C ILE A 163 6.04 -4.04 10.52
N GLN A 164 5.11 -3.79 11.44
CA GLN A 164 3.87 -4.54 11.56
C GLN A 164 2.71 -3.74 11.01
N LYS A 165 2.04 -4.28 10.01
CA LYS A 165 0.79 -3.71 9.49
C LYS A 165 -0.39 -4.32 10.21
N GLU A 166 -1.35 -3.49 10.63
CA GLU A 166 -2.59 -3.94 11.26
C GLU A 166 -3.39 -4.87 10.33
N MET A 167 -3.68 -4.41 9.12
CA MET A 167 -4.43 -5.20 8.13
C MET A 167 -3.65 -6.46 7.73
N ILE A 168 -4.27 -7.64 7.91
CA ILE A 168 -3.68 -8.99 7.73
C ILE A 168 -2.60 -9.30 8.79
N HIS A 169 -2.36 -8.44 9.79
CA HIS A 169 -1.33 -8.58 10.84
C HIS A 169 0.06 -8.97 10.29
N GLU A 170 0.36 -8.53 9.08
CA GLU A 170 1.60 -8.89 8.39
C GLU A 170 2.79 -8.12 8.98
N THR A 171 3.83 -8.86 9.34
CA THR A 171 5.05 -8.27 9.93
C THR A 171 6.24 -8.53 9.02
N ARG A 172 7.05 -7.50 8.79
CA ARG A 172 8.28 -7.55 8.01
C ARG A 172 9.46 -7.14 8.89
N ILE A 173 10.48 -7.98 8.92
CA ILE A 173 11.75 -7.68 9.59
C ILE A 173 12.74 -7.20 8.55
N ILE A 174 13.37 -6.06 8.81
CA ILE A 174 14.35 -5.40 7.97
C ILE A 174 15.67 -5.39 8.75
N SER A 175 16.69 -6.09 8.27
CA SER A 175 18.03 -5.98 8.83
C SER A 175 18.69 -4.70 8.35
N THR A 176 19.21 -3.90 9.28
CA THR A 176 20.00 -2.69 8.99
C THR A 176 21.50 -2.95 9.09
N GLU A 177 21.89 -4.16 9.49
CA GLU A 177 23.27 -4.63 9.44
C GLU A 177 23.53 -5.41 8.15
N PRO A 178 24.77 -5.37 7.64
CA PRO A 178 25.17 -6.19 6.50
C PRO A 178 24.93 -7.68 6.78
N ARG A 179 24.16 -8.33 5.94
CA ARG A 179 23.96 -9.79 5.97
C ARG A 179 23.94 -10.35 4.56
N GLU A 180 24.17 -11.62 4.46
CA GLU A 180 23.94 -12.33 3.20
C GLU A 180 22.43 -12.31 2.87
N GLY A 181 22.12 -11.96 1.63
CA GLY A 181 20.74 -12.00 1.12
C GLY A 181 20.28 -13.43 0.84
N PHE A 182 19.01 -13.58 0.57
CA PHE A 182 18.47 -14.82 0.05
C PHE A 182 19.13 -15.14 -1.30
N GLY A 183 19.46 -16.40 -1.54
CA GLY A 183 19.86 -16.84 -2.88
C GLY A 183 18.74 -16.59 -3.90
N GLU A 184 19.06 -16.48 -5.17
CA GLU A 184 18.11 -16.18 -6.26
C GLU A 184 16.93 -17.18 -6.32
N GLU A 185 17.17 -18.40 -5.85
CA GLU A 185 16.17 -19.48 -5.80
C GLU A 185 15.04 -19.23 -4.77
N LEU A 186 15.31 -18.46 -3.70
CA LEU A 186 14.35 -18.23 -2.63
C LEU A 186 13.57 -16.94 -2.86
N LYS A 187 12.37 -17.06 -3.43
CA LYS A 187 11.43 -15.97 -3.63
C LYS A 187 10.28 -16.05 -2.66
N THR A 188 9.97 -14.95 -1.98
CA THR A 188 8.92 -14.89 -0.95
C THR A 188 7.83 -13.87 -1.30
N TRP A 189 6.76 -13.85 -0.51
CA TRP A 189 5.66 -12.90 -0.67
C TRP A 189 6.07 -11.45 -0.42
N LEU A 190 6.95 -11.23 0.56
CA LEU A 190 7.44 -9.91 0.96
C LEU A 190 8.85 -9.59 0.45
N GLY A 191 9.47 -10.54 -0.24
CA GLY A 191 10.84 -10.44 -0.68
C GLY A 191 11.86 -10.56 0.45
N ASP A 192 13.10 -10.26 0.15
CA ASP A 192 14.20 -10.09 1.08
C ASP A 192 14.49 -8.61 1.27
N SER A 193 14.38 -8.13 2.51
CA SER A 193 14.49 -6.72 2.86
C SER A 193 15.82 -6.41 3.53
N HIS A 194 16.60 -5.50 2.93
CA HIS A 194 17.85 -4.99 3.46
C HIS A 194 17.72 -3.49 3.71
N GLY A 195 17.93 -3.07 4.95
CA GLY A 195 17.88 -1.68 5.37
C GLY A 195 19.26 -1.06 5.48
N ARG A 196 19.32 0.26 5.34
CA ARG A 196 20.46 1.10 5.73
C ARG A 196 19.97 2.48 6.09
N TRP A 197 20.75 3.18 6.90
CA TRP A 197 20.49 4.56 7.23
C TRP A 197 21.24 5.51 6.29
N GLU A 198 20.53 6.47 5.71
CA GLU A 198 21.08 7.59 4.95
C GLU A 198 20.68 8.88 5.66
N GLY A 199 21.53 9.36 6.59
CA GLY A 199 21.18 10.46 7.49
C GLY A 199 19.95 10.10 8.33
N ASN A 200 18.86 10.86 8.20
CA ASN A 200 17.60 10.64 8.93
C ASN A 200 16.61 9.72 8.20
N THR A 201 17.03 9.09 7.12
CA THR A 201 16.17 8.24 6.29
C THR A 201 16.56 6.78 6.43
N LEU A 202 15.59 5.92 6.76
CA LEU A 202 15.71 4.48 6.60
C LEU A 202 15.44 4.14 5.14
N VAL A 203 16.42 3.62 4.44
CA VAL A 203 16.31 3.11 3.06
C VAL A 203 16.24 1.60 3.10
N VAL A 204 15.22 1.03 2.48
CA VAL A 204 14.98 -0.42 2.44
C VAL A 204 14.95 -0.89 1.00
N GLU A 205 15.88 -1.75 0.64
CA GLU A 205 15.86 -2.45 -0.65
C GLU A 205 15.19 -3.81 -0.49
N VAL A 206 14.26 -4.13 -1.40
CA VAL A 206 13.52 -5.39 -1.40
C VAL A 206 13.71 -6.07 -2.74
N ARG A 207 14.13 -7.31 -2.69
CA ARG A 207 14.35 -8.19 -3.86
C ARG A 207 13.72 -9.55 -3.58
N ASN A 208 13.90 -10.50 -4.48
CA ASN A 208 13.45 -11.89 -4.33
C ASN A 208 11.93 -12.01 -4.08
N LEU A 209 11.15 -11.19 -4.77
CA LEU A 209 9.69 -11.27 -4.77
C LEU A 209 9.22 -12.42 -5.66
N ASN A 210 8.16 -13.11 -5.25
CA ASN A 210 7.64 -14.27 -5.99
C ASN A 210 6.68 -13.91 -7.15
N GLY A 211 6.55 -12.64 -7.49
CA GLY A 211 5.70 -12.13 -8.57
C GLY A 211 4.18 -12.30 -8.37
N ARG A 212 3.74 -12.93 -7.27
CA ARG A 212 2.31 -13.22 -7.02
C ARG A 212 1.62 -12.14 -6.20
N THR A 213 2.37 -11.20 -5.63
CA THR A 213 1.89 -10.02 -4.90
C THR A 213 2.24 -8.75 -5.64
N SER A 214 2.23 -8.84 -6.96
CA SER A 214 2.62 -7.76 -7.83
C SER A 214 1.72 -6.53 -7.63
N TYR A 215 2.31 -5.43 -7.19
CA TYR A 215 1.65 -4.14 -7.18
C TYR A 215 1.62 -3.60 -8.61
N LEU A 216 0.44 -3.29 -9.13
CA LEU A 216 0.22 -2.82 -10.51
C LEU A 216 0.80 -3.76 -11.59
N GLY A 217 0.79 -5.06 -11.34
CA GLY A 217 1.26 -6.03 -12.32
C GLY A 217 2.77 -6.26 -12.33
N SER A 218 3.51 -5.68 -11.39
CA SER A 218 4.96 -5.88 -11.25
C SER A 218 5.35 -7.36 -11.26
N SER A 219 6.50 -7.65 -11.85
CA SER A 219 7.03 -9.00 -12.04
C SER A 219 7.83 -9.49 -10.82
N GLU A 220 8.39 -10.67 -10.92
CA GLU A 220 9.35 -11.19 -9.94
C GLU A 220 10.75 -10.55 -10.05
N GLU A 221 10.99 -9.79 -11.11
CA GLU A 221 12.24 -9.03 -11.34
C GLU A 221 12.20 -7.66 -10.66
N MET A 222 11.03 -7.26 -10.11
CA MET A 222 10.86 -5.98 -9.45
C MET A 222 11.87 -5.79 -8.33
N LYS A 223 12.57 -4.66 -8.39
CA LYS A 223 13.34 -4.09 -7.29
C LYS A 223 12.53 -2.98 -6.68
N LEU A 224 12.29 -3.08 -5.38
CA LEU A 224 11.56 -2.06 -4.65
C LEU A 224 12.54 -1.37 -3.70
N THR A 225 12.60 -0.04 -3.78
CA THR A 225 13.30 0.77 -2.77
C THR A 225 12.26 1.57 -2.01
N GLN A 226 12.28 1.47 -0.68
CA GLN A 226 11.39 2.23 0.21
C GLN A 226 12.23 3.17 1.05
N ARG A 227 11.75 4.38 1.27
CA ARG A 227 12.41 5.40 2.06
C ARG A 227 11.43 5.91 3.11
N PHE A 228 11.87 5.89 4.35
CA PHE A 228 11.11 6.37 5.50
C PHE A 228 11.87 7.52 6.13
N THR A 229 11.34 8.73 6.02
CA THR A 229 11.98 9.93 6.53
C THR A 229 11.02 10.63 7.49
N ARG A 230 11.39 10.71 8.76
CA ARG A 230 10.59 11.47 9.72
C ARG A 230 10.79 12.97 9.48
N THR A 231 9.71 13.64 9.06
CA THR A 231 9.71 15.05 8.64
C THR A 231 9.15 15.99 9.69
N GLY A 232 8.66 15.45 10.80
CA GLY A 232 8.14 16.20 11.93
C GLY A 232 7.93 15.30 13.14
N PRO A 233 7.49 15.88 14.29
CA PRO A 233 7.20 15.08 15.49
C PRO A 233 6.22 13.94 15.22
N ASN A 234 5.21 14.20 14.40
CA ASN A 234 4.11 13.29 14.10
C ASN A 234 3.93 13.01 12.60
N THR A 235 4.93 13.28 11.77
CA THR A 235 4.87 13.08 10.33
C THR A 235 6.07 12.30 9.84
N MET A 236 5.83 11.35 8.95
CA MET A 236 6.86 10.54 8.30
C MET A 236 6.52 10.42 6.82
N GLU A 237 7.38 10.96 5.99
CA GLU A 237 7.31 10.77 4.54
C GLU A 237 7.71 9.34 4.20
N TYR A 238 6.91 8.72 3.37
CA TYR A 238 7.16 7.41 2.81
C TYR A 238 7.21 7.49 1.29
N GLN A 239 8.37 7.16 0.73
CA GLN A 239 8.54 7.01 -0.71
C GLN A 239 8.73 5.53 -1.06
N PHE A 240 8.24 5.15 -2.23
CA PHE A 240 8.48 3.83 -2.79
C PHE A 240 8.84 3.96 -4.27
N ILE A 241 9.96 3.37 -4.65
CA ILE A 241 10.51 3.39 -6.00
C ILE A 241 10.38 2.00 -6.56
N ILE A 242 9.69 1.87 -7.68
CA ILE A 242 9.50 0.61 -8.40
C ILE A 242 10.39 0.64 -9.65
N ASP A 243 11.37 -0.25 -9.67
CA ASP A 243 12.24 -0.54 -10.81
C ASP A 243 11.93 -1.97 -11.29
N ASP A 244 11.15 -2.07 -12.35
CA ASP A 244 10.72 -3.35 -12.94
C ASP A 244 10.78 -3.25 -14.47
N PRO A 245 11.95 -3.52 -15.06
CA PRO A 245 12.17 -3.37 -16.49
C PRO A 245 11.37 -4.37 -17.34
N ALA A 246 10.85 -5.44 -16.74
CA ALA A 246 9.94 -6.35 -17.44
C ALA A 246 8.57 -5.72 -17.68
N VAL A 247 8.16 -4.77 -16.83
CA VAL A 247 6.84 -4.15 -16.86
C VAL A 247 6.86 -2.71 -17.34
N TRP A 248 7.77 -1.88 -16.81
CA TRP A 248 7.81 -0.43 -17.02
C TRP A 248 9.00 -0.03 -17.90
N THR A 249 8.81 0.98 -18.72
CA THR A 249 9.89 1.51 -19.58
C THR A 249 10.96 2.27 -18.80
N GLU A 250 10.62 2.74 -17.60
CA GLU A 250 11.53 3.42 -16.67
C GLU A 250 11.03 3.23 -15.21
N PRO A 251 11.91 3.35 -14.21
CA PRO A 251 11.51 3.36 -12.81
C PRO A 251 10.58 4.54 -12.51
N TRP A 252 9.76 4.40 -11.47
CA TRP A 252 8.88 5.45 -11.01
C TRP A 252 8.79 5.50 -9.50
N THR A 253 8.47 6.67 -8.96
CA THR A 253 8.39 6.91 -7.51
C THR A 253 7.01 7.37 -7.11
N GLY A 254 6.47 6.70 -6.10
CA GLY A 254 5.31 7.16 -5.38
C GLY A 254 5.67 7.64 -3.98
N MET A 255 4.85 8.53 -3.41
CA MET A 255 5.06 9.11 -2.09
C MET A 255 3.73 9.43 -1.43
N PHE A 256 3.69 9.31 -0.11
CA PHE A 256 2.67 9.89 0.76
C PHE A 256 3.20 9.99 2.21
N THR A 257 2.45 10.67 3.07
CA THR A 257 2.84 10.90 4.46
C THR A 257 2.04 10.02 5.41
N PHE A 258 2.74 9.32 6.31
CA PHE A 258 2.17 8.72 7.50
C PHE A 258 2.07 9.76 8.63
N VAL A 259 1.03 9.64 9.42
CA VAL A 259 0.83 10.46 10.63
C VAL A 259 0.97 9.58 11.87
N LYS A 260 1.70 10.05 12.87
CA LYS A 260 1.84 9.38 14.16
C LYS A 260 0.61 9.67 15.03
N ASP A 261 0.03 8.62 15.61
CA ASP A 261 -1.15 8.74 16.44
C ASP A 261 -1.12 7.75 17.63
N ASP A 262 -0.06 7.83 18.42
CA ASP A 262 0.12 6.97 19.61
C ASP A 262 -0.96 7.19 20.68
N SER A 263 -1.70 8.31 20.61
CA SER A 263 -2.65 8.67 21.65
C SER A 263 -4.10 8.31 21.32
N GLN A 264 -4.42 8.08 20.07
CA GLN A 264 -5.79 7.89 19.60
C GLN A 264 -6.00 6.63 18.77
N TYR A 265 -4.91 6.03 18.29
CA TYR A 265 -4.95 4.83 17.45
C TYR A 265 -4.40 3.64 18.22
N GLU A 266 -5.26 2.68 18.47
CA GLU A 266 -4.87 1.39 19.01
C GLU A 266 -4.83 0.37 17.88
N LEU A 267 -3.71 -0.35 17.74
CA LEU A 267 -3.64 -1.50 16.86
C LEU A 267 -4.49 -2.61 17.44
N VAL A 268 -5.50 -3.03 16.69
CA VAL A 268 -6.33 -4.17 17.07
C VAL A 268 -5.91 -5.40 16.27
N GLU A 269 -6.22 -6.58 16.80
CA GLU A 269 -6.03 -7.82 16.07
C GLU A 269 -6.92 -7.82 14.82
N TYR A 270 -6.31 -7.99 13.66
CA TYR A 270 -7.02 -8.20 12.41
C TYR A 270 -7.22 -9.71 12.20
N ALA A 271 -8.26 -10.27 12.80
CA ALA A 271 -8.60 -11.69 12.77
C ALA A 271 -9.15 -12.11 11.40
N CYS A 272 -8.30 -12.03 10.37
CA CYS A 272 -8.69 -12.20 8.96
C CYS A 272 -9.22 -13.59 8.66
N HIS A 273 -8.62 -14.63 9.24
CA HIS A 273 -8.99 -16.03 8.97
C HIS A 273 -10.27 -16.44 9.68
N GLU A 274 -10.46 -16.03 10.92
CA GLU A 274 -11.50 -16.49 11.84
C GLU A 274 -12.90 -16.11 11.36
N GLY A 275 -13.03 -14.99 10.68
CA GLY A 275 -14.31 -14.47 10.19
C GLY A 275 -14.38 -14.32 8.67
N ASN A 276 -13.58 -15.05 7.88
CA ASN A 276 -13.53 -14.87 6.42
C ASN A 276 -14.79 -15.41 5.71
N TYR A 277 -15.96 -14.93 6.14
CA TYR A 277 -17.23 -15.22 5.49
C TYR A 277 -17.29 -14.67 4.06
N GLY A 278 -16.53 -13.63 3.74
CA GLY A 278 -16.44 -13.07 2.40
C GLY A 278 -15.99 -14.09 1.37
N MET A 279 -14.95 -14.87 1.67
CA MET A 279 -14.46 -15.93 0.80
C MET A 279 -15.49 -17.05 0.67
N THR A 280 -16.05 -17.54 1.77
CA THR A 280 -17.06 -18.61 1.79
C THR A 280 -18.30 -18.21 1.00
N ASN A 281 -18.80 -16.99 1.22
CA ASN A 281 -20.00 -16.48 0.54
C ASN A 281 -19.77 -16.29 -0.96
N THR A 282 -18.60 -15.77 -1.35
CA THR A 282 -18.22 -15.61 -2.76
C THR A 282 -18.21 -16.96 -3.49
N LEU A 283 -17.58 -17.97 -2.90
CA LEU A 283 -17.53 -19.32 -3.50
C LEU A 283 -18.92 -19.99 -3.53
N SER A 284 -19.76 -19.76 -2.52
CA SER A 284 -21.12 -20.28 -2.48
C SER A 284 -22.02 -19.62 -3.52
N ALA A 285 -21.88 -18.28 -3.68
CA ALA A 285 -22.62 -17.55 -4.70
C ALA A 285 -22.24 -18.02 -6.13
N ALA A 286 -20.95 -18.25 -6.39
CA ALA A 286 -20.48 -18.76 -7.66
C ALA A 286 -21.11 -20.13 -8.00
N ARG A 287 -21.16 -21.06 -7.02
CA ARG A 287 -21.82 -22.38 -7.20
C ARG A 287 -23.32 -22.26 -7.46
N ALA A 288 -23.98 -21.30 -6.77
CA ALA A 288 -25.42 -21.08 -7.00
C ALA A 288 -25.70 -20.48 -8.39
N ILE A 289 -24.80 -19.73 -8.96
CA ILE A 289 -24.88 -19.23 -10.33
C ILE A 289 -24.71 -20.39 -11.31
N ASP A 290 -23.66 -21.21 -11.13
CA ASP A 290 -23.41 -22.39 -11.98
C ASP A 290 -24.64 -23.34 -11.99
N ALA A 291 -25.26 -23.60 -10.83
CA ALA A 291 -26.44 -24.47 -10.72
C ALA A 291 -27.63 -23.91 -11.51
N ARG A 292 -27.91 -22.60 -11.36
CA ARG A 292 -29.01 -21.95 -12.11
C ARG A 292 -28.80 -21.97 -13.62
N GLU A 293 -27.57 -21.78 -14.07
CA GLU A 293 -27.23 -21.85 -15.50
C GLU A 293 -27.41 -23.28 -16.05
N ALA A 294 -27.00 -24.28 -15.26
CA ALA A 294 -27.20 -25.70 -15.64
C ALA A 294 -28.69 -26.07 -15.72
N GLU A 295 -29.52 -25.59 -14.78
CA GLU A 295 -30.97 -25.80 -14.81
C GLU A 295 -31.62 -25.11 -16.02
N ALA A 296 -31.21 -23.88 -16.35
CA ALA A 296 -31.70 -23.17 -17.52
C ALA A 296 -31.36 -23.92 -18.81
N ALA A 297 -30.10 -24.36 -18.95
CA ALA A 297 -29.67 -25.14 -20.13
C ALA A 297 -30.31 -26.52 -20.27
N ALA A 298 -30.84 -27.10 -19.19
CA ALA A 298 -31.56 -28.37 -19.23
C ALA A 298 -33.04 -28.23 -19.62
N ASN A 299 -33.58 -27.00 -19.58
CA ASN A 299 -34.99 -26.69 -19.90
C ASN A 299 -35.15 -26.07 -21.30
N ASP A 300 -34.05 -25.78 -22.01
CA ASP A 300 -34.00 -25.38 -23.43
C ASP A 300 -33.77 -26.60 -24.33
#